data_7ed754d5d2b25c9183a0f830c301be71
#
_entry.id   7ed754d5d2b25c9183a0f830c301be71
#
_cell.length_a   1.000
_cell.length_b   1.000
_cell.length_c   1.000
_cell.angle_alpha   90.00
_cell.angle_beta   90.00
_cell.angle_gamma   90.00
#
_symmetry.space_group_name_H-M   'P 1'
#
loop_
_entity.id
_entity.type
_entity.pdbx_description
1 polymer ?
#
loop_
_entity_poly.entity_id
_entity_poly.type
_entity_poly.pdbx_seq_one_letter_code
_entity_poly.pdbx_strand_id
1 'polypeptide(L)'
;MTDILVRVIDCHITFLGDTEPKFLMLKRSPQIMYGGIWQCVTGKIESGEKPVETAIRELKEETGLSPINKWTVDQVNHFYEVEFDRMNLIPIFGIEVDSLIVNLSDEHRDYKWCNIKEAEELFTWTHQKNGLLAFYKMLTSRTEKLTFSKII
;
A
#
# COMPACT_ATOMS: atom_id res chain seq x y z
N MET A 1 -26.82 14.17 -2.34
CA MET A 1 -26.02 13.56 -3.42
C MET A 1 -24.77 12.96 -2.81
N THR A 2 -24.39 11.76 -3.22
CA THR A 2 -23.19 11.08 -2.73
C THR A 2 -21.92 11.80 -3.19
N ASP A 3 -21.03 12.14 -2.26
CA ASP A 3 -19.74 12.75 -2.58
C ASP A 3 -18.74 11.71 -3.08
N ILE A 4 -17.85 12.13 -3.98
CA ILE A 4 -16.71 11.34 -4.43
C ILE A 4 -15.44 12.02 -3.91
N LEU A 5 -14.67 11.30 -3.10
CA LEU A 5 -13.53 11.86 -2.38
C LEU A 5 -12.27 11.03 -2.53
N VAL A 6 -11.13 11.69 -2.57
CA VAL A 6 -9.80 11.08 -2.48
C VAL A 6 -9.22 11.46 -1.13
N ARG A 7 -9.29 10.54 -0.15
CA ARG A 7 -8.97 10.84 1.25
C ARG A 7 -7.86 9.97 1.84
N VAL A 8 -7.67 8.78 1.26
CA VAL A 8 -6.72 7.79 1.76
C VAL A 8 -5.93 7.22 0.59
N ILE A 9 -4.79 6.62 0.88
CA ILE A 9 -3.96 5.91 -0.10
C ILE A 9 -3.70 4.48 0.34
N ASP A 10 -3.44 3.60 -0.61
CA ASP A 10 -2.83 2.30 -0.38
C ASP A 10 -1.41 2.30 -0.98
N CYS A 11 -0.47 1.70 -0.29
CA CYS A 11 0.91 1.62 -0.75
C CYS A 11 1.48 0.22 -0.50
N HIS A 12 1.84 -0.46 -1.58
CA HIS A 12 2.47 -1.78 -1.52
C HIS A 12 3.98 -1.61 -1.53
N ILE A 13 4.64 -2.16 -0.51
CA ILE A 13 6.09 -2.04 -0.34
C ILE A 13 6.74 -3.33 -0.80
N THR A 14 7.75 -3.21 -1.67
CA THR A 14 8.46 -4.37 -2.21
C THR A 14 9.96 -4.28 -1.94
N PHE A 15 10.56 -5.44 -1.74
CA PHE A 15 12.00 -5.64 -1.73
C PHE A 15 12.33 -6.56 -2.89
N LEU A 16 13.17 -6.07 -3.81
CA LEU A 16 13.51 -6.74 -5.08
C LEU A 16 14.85 -7.46 -5.03
N GLY A 17 15.30 -8.06 -4.03
CA GLY A 17 16.58 -8.78 -3.97
C GLY A 17 16.86 -9.66 -5.20
N ASP A 18 17.71 -10.64 -5.06
CA ASP A 18 18.16 -11.50 -6.17
C ASP A 18 17.14 -12.59 -6.59
N THR A 19 16.02 -12.67 -5.89
CA THR A 19 14.97 -13.67 -6.11
C THR A 19 13.64 -13.01 -6.47
N GLU A 20 12.54 -13.72 -6.28
CA GLU A 20 11.20 -13.16 -6.50
C GLU A 20 10.94 -11.95 -5.59
N PRO A 21 10.10 -10.99 -6.02
CA PRO A 21 9.72 -9.86 -5.18
C PRO A 21 9.11 -10.30 -3.86
N LYS A 22 9.50 -9.62 -2.77
CA LYS A 22 8.85 -9.75 -1.46
C LYS A 22 8.02 -8.51 -1.20
N PHE A 23 6.89 -8.71 -0.52
CA PHE A 23 5.94 -7.65 -0.20
C PHE A 23 5.75 -7.56 1.31
N LEU A 24 5.73 -6.34 1.82
CA LEU A 24 5.55 -6.09 3.24
C LEU A 24 4.06 -6.15 3.60
N MET A 25 3.75 -7.01 4.56
CA MET A 25 2.43 -7.07 5.18
C MET A 25 2.53 -6.60 6.63
N LEU A 26 1.59 -5.78 7.05
CA LEU A 26 1.51 -5.20 8.38
C LEU A 26 0.24 -5.66 9.08
N LYS A 27 0.36 -6.10 10.32
CA LYS A 27 -0.78 -6.52 11.13
C LYS A 27 -1.21 -5.40 12.05
N ARG A 28 -2.47 -4.96 11.91
CA ARG A 28 -3.01 -3.87 12.73
C ARG A 28 -3.06 -4.25 14.21
N SER A 29 -2.75 -3.29 15.06
CA SER A 29 -2.86 -3.44 16.51
C SER A 29 -4.31 -3.76 16.90
N PRO A 30 -4.53 -4.63 17.90
CA PRO A 30 -5.90 -5.06 18.26
C PRO A 30 -6.76 -3.96 18.87
N GLN A 31 -6.14 -2.85 19.34
CA GLN A 31 -6.83 -1.77 20.03
C GLN A 31 -7.44 -0.72 19.10
N ILE A 32 -7.14 -0.76 17.80
CA ILE A 32 -7.64 0.22 16.82
C ILE A 32 -8.68 -0.42 15.91
N MET A 33 -9.41 0.42 15.14
CA MET A 33 -10.41 -0.05 14.18
C MET A 33 -9.80 -1.08 13.21
N TYR A 34 -10.52 -2.15 12.95
CA TYR A 34 -10.07 -3.30 12.15
C TYR A 34 -8.83 -4.01 12.73
N GLY A 35 -8.69 -4.00 14.06
CA GLY A 35 -7.55 -4.62 14.74
C GLY A 35 -7.36 -6.08 14.38
N GLY A 36 -6.09 -6.48 14.22
CA GLY A 36 -5.70 -7.85 13.93
C GLY A 36 -5.70 -8.25 12.47
N ILE A 37 -6.20 -7.42 11.54
CA ILE A 37 -6.11 -7.74 10.11
C ILE A 37 -4.73 -7.42 9.54
N TRP A 38 -4.36 -8.13 8.49
CA TRP A 38 -3.19 -7.84 7.68
C TRP A 38 -3.52 -6.88 6.56
N GLN A 39 -2.63 -5.92 6.30
CA GLN A 39 -2.80 -4.89 5.29
C GLN A 39 -1.47 -4.40 4.73
N CYS A 40 -1.53 -3.61 3.66
CA CYS A 40 -0.38 -2.82 3.18
C CYS A 40 -0.23 -1.53 4.00
N VAL A 41 0.75 -0.70 3.66
CA VAL A 41 0.85 0.67 4.19
C VAL A 41 -0.35 1.46 3.69
N THR A 42 -1.06 2.11 4.59
CA THR A 42 -2.22 2.94 4.28
C THR A 42 -2.15 4.23 5.09
N GLY A 43 -2.86 5.25 4.67
CA GLY A 43 -2.94 6.48 5.46
C GLY A 43 -3.87 7.51 4.88
N LYS A 44 -4.24 8.45 5.73
CA LYS A 44 -5.08 9.59 5.38
C LYS A 44 -4.23 10.70 4.79
N ILE A 45 -4.71 11.28 3.70
CA ILE A 45 -4.09 12.45 3.07
C ILE A 45 -4.32 13.66 3.97
N GLU A 46 -3.23 14.31 4.39
CA GLU A 46 -3.29 15.51 5.20
C GLU A 46 -3.51 16.76 4.34
N SER A 47 -3.96 17.85 4.97
CA SER A 47 -4.21 19.10 4.28
C SER A 47 -2.96 19.61 3.55
N GLY A 48 -3.10 19.89 2.25
CA GLY A 48 -2.00 20.34 1.40
C GLY A 48 -1.07 19.28 0.88
N GLU A 49 -1.28 18.02 1.29
CA GLU A 49 -0.46 16.88 0.90
C GLU A 49 -0.99 16.27 -0.41
N LYS A 50 -0.09 15.91 -1.30
CA LYS A 50 -0.44 15.08 -2.46
C LYS A 50 -0.47 13.61 -2.05
N PRO A 51 -1.27 12.76 -2.72
CA PRO A 51 -1.34 11.33 -2.38
C PRO A 51 0.02 10.62 -2.33
N VAL A 52 0.95 10.95 -3.25
CA VAL A 52 2.29 10.34 -3.23
C VAL A 52 3.10 10.78 -2.01
N GLU A 53 2.93 12.01 -1.56
CA GLU A 53 3.60 12.51 -0.35
C GLU A 53 3.07 11.78 0.89
N THR A 54 1.77 11.52 0.91
CA THR A 54 1.15 10.68 1.96
C THR A 54 1.76 9.29 1.99
N ALA A 55 1.92 8.65 0.84
CA ALA A 55 2.51 7.32 0.76
C ALA A 55 3.94 7.28 1.32
N ILE A 56 4.75 8.28 1.00
CA ILE A 56 6.14 8.39 1.49
C ILE A 56 6.15 8.65 3.00
N ARG A 57 5.31 9.56 3.49
CA ARG A 57 5.19 9.87 4.92
C ARG A 57 4.75 8.65 5.73
N GLU A 58 3.69 7.99 5.29
CA GLU A 58 3.16 6.80 5.99
C GLU A 58 4.15 5.63 5.97
N LEU A 59 4.88 5.43 4.87
CA LEU A 59 5.96 4.44 4.83
C LEU A 59 6.97 4.71 5.95
N LYS A 60 7.40 5.95 6.09
CA LYS A 60 8.37 6.34 7.12
C LYS A 60 7.81 6.18 8.54
N GLU A 61 6.60 6.65 8.77
CA GLU A 61 5.95 6.58 10.08
C GLU A 61 5.66 5.14 10.52
N GLU A 62 5.12 4.33 9.61
CA GLU A 62 4.68 2.97 9.93
C GLU A 62 5.81 1.94 9.96
N THR A 63 6.91 2.18 9.25
CA THR A 63 7.95 1.17 9.05
C THR A 63 9.39 1.64 9.30
N GLY A 64 9.64 2.94 9.29
CA GLY A 64 10.98 3.49 9.34
C GLY A 64 11.75 3.40 8.02
N LEU A 65 11.18 2.78 6.99
CA LEU A 65 11.83 2.59 5.69
C LEU A 65 11.80 3.86 4.84
N SER A 66 12.69 3.91 3.84
CA SER A 66 12.78 4.99 2.86
C SER A 66 12.70 4.44 1.44
N PRO A 67 12.05 5.16 0.51
CA PRO A 67 11.89 4.68 -0.85
C PRO A 67 13.20 4.81 -1.66
N ILE A 68 13.48 3.80 -2.50
CA ILE A 68 14.51 3.89 -3.53
C ILE A 68 13.91 4.05 -4.93
N ASN A 69 12.75 3.46 -5.18
CA ASN A 69 11.94 3.70 -6.38
C ASN A 69 10.45 3.74 -6.02
N LYS A 70 9.69 4.50 -6.78
CA LYS A 70 8.25 4.72 -6.54
C LYS A 70 7.49 4.64 -7.86
N TRP A 71 6.30 4.07 -7.83
CA TRP A 71 5.41 3.98 -8.99
C TRP A 71 3.96 4.25 -8.60
N THR A 72 3.21 4.81 -9.54
CA THR A 72 1.75 4.77 -9.49
C THR A 72 1.31 3.40 -10.01
N VAL A 73 0.53 2.67 -9.23
CA VAL A 73 0.01 1.37 -9.67
C VAL A 73 -1.11 1.57 -10.70
N ASP A 74 -1.15 0.72 -11.70
CA ASP A 74 -2.14 0.74 -12.79
C ASP A 74 -3.51 0.24 -12.31
N GLN A 75 -4.02 0.87 -11.27
CA GLN A 75 -5.34 0.59 -10.69
C GLN A 75 -5.68 1.68 -9.64
N VAL A 76 -6.97 1.94 -9.50
CA VAL A 76 -7.53 2.75 -8.41
C VAL A 76 -8.49 1.87 -7.62
N ASN A 77 -8.37 1.84 -6.30
CA ASN A 77 -9.34 1.19 -5.44
C ASN A 77 -10.51 2.14 -5.14
N HIS A 78 -11.66 1.56 -4.84
CA HIS A 78 -12.84 2.35 -4.49
C HIS A 78 -13.72 1.56 -3.53
N PHE A 79 -14.40 2.28 -2.64
CA PHE A 79 -15.43 1.71 -1.78
C PHE A 79 -16.43 2.78 -1.34
N TYR A 80 -17.67 2.34 -1.12
CA TYR A 80 -18.72 3.20 -0.59
C TYR A 80 -18.77 3.12 0.94
N GLU A 81 -18.80 4.28 1.57
CA GLU A 81 -18.83 4.43 3.02
C GLU A 81 -20.20 4.95 3.43
N VAL A 82 -21.07 4.02 3.86
CA VAL A 82 -22.48 4.31 4.10
C VAL A 82 -22.72 5.33 5.21
N GLU A 83 -21.88 5.30 6.25
CA GLU A 83 -22.01 6.21 7.40
C GLU A 83 -21.94 7.70 7.00
N PHE A 84 -21.14 8.01 5.99
CA PHE A 84 -20.92 9.36 5.52
C PHE A 84 -21.50 9.63 4.14
N ASP A 85 -22.22 8.67 3.57
CA ASP A 85 -22.74 8.73 2.20
C ASP A 85 -21.72 9.25 1.21
N ARG A 86 -20.58 8.56 1.11
CA ARG A 86 -19.51 8.96 0.21
C ARG A 86 -18.83 7.78 -0.48
N MET A 87 -18.42 8.01 -1.71
CA MET A 87 -17.58 7.10 -2.48
C MET A 87 -16.12 7.53 -2.33
N ASN A 88 -15.28 6.63 -1.86
CA ASN A 88 -13.83 6.87 -1.77
C ASN A 88 -13.14 6.30 -3.01
N LEU A 89 -12.29 7.12 -3.63
CA LEU A 89 -11.32 6.68 -4.62
C LEU A 89 -9.95 6.66 -3.96
N ILE A 90 -9.24 5.55 -4.09
CA ILE A 90 -7.98 5.31 -3.38
C ILE A 90 -6.85 5.14 -4.40
N PRO A 91 -5.96 6.14 -4.55
CA PRO A 91 -4.74 5.97 -5.34
C PRO A 91 -3.86 4.88 -4.75
N ILE A 92 -3.25 4.07 -5.60
CA ILE A 92 -2.39 2.97 -5.19
C ILE A 92 -0.97 3.24 -5.65
N PHE A 93 -0.01 3.11 -4.73
CA PHE A 93 1.41 3.27 -5.01
C PHE A 93 2.16 1.96 -4.75
N GLY A 94 3.22 1.76 -5.51
CA GLY A 94 4.22 0.74 -5.25
C GLY A 94 5.54 1.41 -4.90
N ILE A 95 6.19 0.98 -3.84
CA ILE A 95 7.47 1.53 -3.38
C ILE A 95 8.46 0.40 -3.17
N GLU A 96 9.63 0.54 -3.80
CA GLU A 96 10.77 -0.34 -3.56
C GLU A 96 11.63 0.21 -2.43
N VAL A 97 12.04 -0.68 -1.54
CA VAL A 97 12.98 -0.39 -0.44
C VAL A 97 14.18 -1.32 -0.52
N ASP A 98 15.28 -0.93 0.09
CA ASP A 98 16.54 -1.67 0.09
C ASP A 98 16.88 -2.35 1.43
N SER A 99 15.94 -2.34 2.36
CA SER A 99 16.09 -2.96 3.68
C SER A 99 14.87 -3.79 4.04
N LEU A 100 15.08 -4.89 4.74
CA LEU A 100 14.04 -5.73 5.31
C LEU A 100 13.76 -5.40 6.79
N ILE A 101 14.52 -4.48 7.38
CA ILE A 101 14.40 -4.11 8.80
C ILE A 101 13.27 -3.10 8.96
N VAL A 102 12.23 -3.50 9.66
CA VAL A 102 11.02 -2.69 9.91
C VAL A 102 10.96 -2.29 11.38
N ASN A 103 10.73 -0.99 11.62
CA ASN A 103 10.46 -0.43 12.94
C ASN A 103 9.01 0.02 12.98
N LEU A 104 8.15 -0.79 13.62
CA LEU A 104 6.72 -0.55 13.64
C LEU A 104 6.33 0.64 14.53
N SER A 105 5.31 1.39 14.09
CA SER A 105 4.58 2.33 14.96
C SER A 105 3.54 1.57 15.80
N ASP A 106 2.85 2.29 16.68
CA ASP A 106 1.81 1.70 17.53
C ASP A 106 0.55 1.24 16.78
N GLU A 107 0.40 1.64 15.52
CA GLU A 107 -0.72 1.20 14.67
C GLU A 107 -0.63 -0.28 14.28
N HIS A 108 0.58 -0.82 14.27
CA HIS A 108 0.83 -2.20 13.88
C HIS A 108 1.63 -2.92 14.96
N ARG A 109 1.29 -4.19 15.19
CA ARG A 109 1.97 -5.03 16.20
C ARG A 109 2.87 -6.09 15.60
N ASP A 110 2.77 -6.35 14.29
CA ASP A 110 3.55 -7.37 13.62
C ASP A 110 3.73 -7.03 12.14
N TYR A 111 4.76 -7.57 11.54
CA TYR A 111 5.00 -7.46 10.11
C TYR A 111 5.55 -8.76 9.53
N LYS A 112 5.39 -8.92 8.23
CA LYS A 112 5.88 -10.09 7.52
C LYS A 112 6.26 -9.70 6.10
N TRP A 113 7.44 -10.14 5.67
CA TRP A 113 7.82 -10.10 4.26
C TRP A 113 7.36 -11.38 3.58
N CYS A 114 6.50 -11.23 2.58
CA CYS A 114 5.80 -12.34 1.93
C CYS A 114 6.12 -12.39 0.44
N ASN A 115 6.15 -13.59 -0.13
CA ASN A 115 6.03 -13.71 -1.58
C ASN A 115 4.59 -13.33 -1.99
N ILE A 116 4.35 -13.23 -3.31
CA ILE A 116 3.03 -12.80 -3.81
C ILE A 116 1.88 -13.68 -3.32
N LYS A 117 2.09 -14.98 -3.31
CA LYS A 117 1.06 -15.95 -2.92
C LYS A 117 0.71 -15.86 -1.43
N GLU A 118 1.71 -15.76 -0.58
CA GLU A 118 1.52 -15.57 0.87
C GLU A 118 0.80 -14.25 1.17
N ALA A 119 1.23 -13.15 0.54
CA ALA A 119 0.61 -11.84 0.72
C ALA A 119 -0.85 -11.85 0.25
N GLU A 120 -1.12 -12.44 -0.90
CA GLU A 120 -2.48 -12.58 -1.45
C GLU A 120 -3.43 -13.26 -0.47
N GLU A 121 -2.97 -14.31 0.22
CA GLU A 121 -3.76 -15.07 1.19
C GLU A 121 -4.01 -14.30 2.49
N LEU A 122 -3.13 -13.37 2.87
CA LEU A 122 -3.23 -12.63 4.12
C LEU A 122 -4.22 -11.45 4.07
N PHE A 123 -4.43 -10.85 2.90
CA PHE A 123 -5.32 -9.69 2.79
C PHE A 123 -6.78 -10.00 3.15
N THR A 124 -7.35 -9.19 4.02
CA THR A 124 -8.78 -9.23 4.35
C THR A 124 -9.61 -8.57 3.25
N TRP A 125 -9.18 -7.40 2.78
CA TRP A 125 -9.94 -6.62 1.81
C TRP A 125 -9.57 -6.97 0.37
N THR A 126 -10.56 -7.33 -0.43
CA THR A 126 -10.38 -7.68 -1.84
C THR A 126 -9.73 -6.57 -2.65
N HIS A 127 -10.09 -5.31 -2.40
CA HIS A 127 -9.52 -4.19 -3.13
C HIS A 127 -8.01 -4.03 -2.88
N GLN A 128 -7.53 -4.22 -1.66
CA GLN A 128 -6.09 -4.18 -1.36
C GLN A 128 -5.34 -5.34 -2.01
N LYS A 129 -5.92 -6.53 -1.97
CA LYS A 129 -5.38 -7.70 -2.67
C LYS A 129 -5.26 -7.44 -4.18
N ASN A 130 -6.30 -6.89 -4.80
CA ASN A 130 -6.27 -6.57 -6.23
C ASN A 130 -5.21 -5.51 -6.57
N GLY A 131 -5.01 -4.52 -5.70
CA GLY A 131 -3.95 -3.53 -5.84
C GLY A 131 -2.56 -4.17 -5.82
N LEU A 132 -2.33 -5.11 -4.91
CA LEU A 132 -1.08 -5.87 -4.85
C LEU A 132 -0.85 -6.66 -6.14
N LEU A 133 -1.87 -7.36 -6.63
CA LEU A 133 -1.76 -8.15 -7.86
C LEU A 133 -1.48 -7.28 -9.08
N ALA A 134 -2.08 -6.09 -9.15
CA ALA A 134 -1.79 -5.13 -10.21
C ALA A 134 -0.31 -4.69 -10.16
N PHE A 135 0.20 -4.37 -8.98
CA PHE A 135 1.61 -4.01 -8.81
C PHE A 135 2.54 -5.17 -9.15
N TYR A 136 2.24 -6.37 -8.71
CA TYR A 136 3.02 -7.56 -9.03
C TYR A 136 3.13 -7.78 -10.54
N LYS A 137 2.04 -7.59 -11.28
CA LYS A 137 2.06 -7.66 -12.74
C LYS A 137 2.98 -6.61 -13.36
N MET A 138 2.98 -5.39 -12.83
CA MET A 138 3.89 -4.34 -13.30
C MET A 138 5.35 -4.72 -13.10
N LEU A 139 5.68 -5.32 -11.97
CA LEU A 139 7.05 -5.72 -11.63
C LEU A 139 7.55 -6.92 -12.45
N THR A 140 6.66 -7.83 -12.83
CA THR A 140 7.04 -9.12 -13.43
C THR A 140 6.72 -9.24 -14.91
N SER A 141 5.86 -8.38 -15.44
CA SER A 141 5.53 -8.38 -16.86
C SER A 141 6.60 -7.65 -17.69
N ARG A 142 6.89 -8.15 -18.85
CA ARG A 142 7.80 -7.50 -19.80
C ARG A 142 7.06 -6.41 -20.59
N THR A 143 6.52 -5.43 -19.86
CA THR A 143 5.79 -4.30 -20.44
C THR A 143 6.45 -2.99 -20.03
N GLU A 144 6.11 -1.91 -20.73
CA GLU A 144 6.61 -0.57 -20.43
C GLU A 144 5.87 0.11 -19.26
N LYS A 145 4.88 -0.54 -18.68
CA LYS A 145 4.07 0.02 -17.58
C LYS A 145 4.91 0.53 -16.42
N LEU A 146 5.90 -0.25 -16.00
CA LEU A 146 6.76 0.12 -14.89
C LEU A 146 7.57 1.40 -15.19
N THR A 147 8.06 1.52 -16.42
CA THR A 147 8.77 2.72 -16.87
C THR A 147 7.87 3.95 -16.92
N PHE A 148 6.70 3.82 -17.53
CA PHE A 148 5.75 4.94 -17.66
C PHE A 148 5.13 5.38 -16.35
N SER A 149 5.01 4.47 -15.39
CA SER A 149 4.37 4.74 -14.09
C SER A 149 5.35 5.19 -13.02
N LYS A 150 6.63 5.27 -13.33
CA LYS A 150 7.66 5.66 -12.36
C LYS A 150 7.49 7.11 -11.94
N ILE A 151 7.54 7.33 -10.64
CA ILE A 151 7.47 8.66 -10.02
C ILE A 151 8.90 9.16 -9.80
N ILE A 152 9.18 10.33 -10.29
CA ILE A 152 10.50 10.97 -10.18
C ILE A 152 10.62 11.73 -8.84
#